data_cca29c07fce100fd0e3512febc1cf996
#
_entry.id   cca29c07fce100fd0e3512febc1cf996
#
_cell.length_a   1.000
_cell.length_b   1.000
_cell.length_c   1.000
_cell.angle_alpha   90.00
_cell.angle_beta   90.00
_cell.angle_gamma   90.00
#
_symmetry.space_group_name_H-M   'P 1'
#
loop_
_entity.id
_entity.type
_entity.pdbx_description
1 polymer ?
#
loop_
_entity_poly.entity_id
_entity_poly.type
_entity_poly.pdbx_seq_one_letter_code
_entity_poly.pdbx_strand_id
1 'polypeptide(L)'
;MNRISGRVAAGAALLAFAASSVSAQAPASANLGRNLAALCANCHGTNGKSVAEVPSLAGQSANVIVQKMKDYRDGKLPASIMQQLAKGYSDEQVMLMADFFSKQAK
;
A
#
# COMPACT_ATOMS: atom_id res chain seq x y z
N MET A 1 75.48 15.09 23.57
CA MET A 1 74.49 16.10 23.17
C MET A 1 73.97 15.67 21.82
N ASN A 2 72.86 14.97 21.75
CA ASN A 2 72.19 14.58 20.51
C ASN A 2 70.72 14.98 20.64
N ARG A 3 70.36 15.98 19.88
CA ARG A 3 68.95 16.40 19.71
C ARG A 3 68.32 15.56 18.63
N ILE A 4 67.39 14.67 19.03
CA ILE A 4 66.56 13.95 18.09
C ILE A 4 65.30 14.75 17.90
N SER A 5 65.21 15.38 16.71
CA SER A 5 63.99 16.06 16.26
C SER A 5 63.02 15.03 15.68
N GLY A 6 62.01 14.66 16.47
CA GLY A 6 60.93 13.84 16.00
C GLY A 6 59.93 14.67 15.20
N ARG A 7 59.83 14.39 13.90
CA ARG A 7 58.78 14.95 13.05
C ARG A 7 57.51 14.14 13.24
N VAL A 8 56.52 14.74 13.86
CA VAL A 8 55.17 14.14 13.95
C VAL A 8 54.47 14.40 12.63
N ALA A 9 54.29 13.37 11.85
CA ALA A 9 53.45 13.42 10.65
C ALA A 9 51.99 13.36 11.04
N ALA A 10 51.28 14.44 10.92
CA ALA A 10 49.82 14.47 11.09
C ALA A 10 49.14 13.84 9.86
N GLY A 11 48.71 12.60 10.04
CA GLY A 11 47.88 11.94 9.03
C GLY A 11 46.42 12.46 9.11
N ALA A 12 46.02 13.22 8.11
CA ALA A 12 44.62 13.60 7.96
C ALA A 12 43.82 12.41 7.42
N ALA A 13 43.03 11.79 8.28
CA ALA A 13 42.05 10.78 7.88
C ALA A 13 40.84 11.47 7.25
N LEU A 14 40.72 11.35 5.90
CA LEU A 14 39.53 11.76 5.17
C LEU A 14 38.42 10.75 5.44
N LEU A 15 37.47 11.10 6.29
CA LEU A 15 36.23 10.36 6.47
C LEU A 15 35.32 10.61 5.24
N ALA A 16 35.28 9.63 4.35
CA ALA A 16 34.32 9.62 3.26
C ALA A 16 32.92 9.33 3.83
N PHE A 17 32.06 10.34 3.91
CA PHE A 17 30.64 10.15 4.17
C PHE A 17 30.00 9.53 2.96
N ALA A 18 29.67 8.23 3.03
CA ALA A 18 28.82 7.59 2.05
C ALA A 18 27.42 8.19 2.18
N ALA A 19 27.00 8.96 1.19
CA ALA A 19 25.62 9.44 1.09
C ALA A 19 24.71 8.22 0.83
N SER A 20 24.04 7.74 1.85
CA SER A 20 23.01 6.72 1.73
C SER A 20 21.82 7.34 1.00
N SER A 21 21.55 6.89 -0.23
CA SER A 21 20.36 7.28 -0.99
C SER A 21 19.13 6.78 -0.24
N VAL A 22 18.41 7.68 0.38
CA VAL A 22 17.08 7.36 0.96
C VAL A 22 16.14 7.17 -0.22
N SER A 23 15.78 5.92 -0.49
CA SER A 23 14.73 5.61 -1.45
C SER A 23 13.42 6.18 -0.93
N ALA A 24 12.80 7.08 -1.71
CA ALA A 24 11.48 7.60 -1.39
C ALA A 24 10.47 6.44 -1.42
N GLN A 25 9.99 6.05 -0.24
CA GLN A 25 8.93 5.06 -0.11
C GLN A 25 7.60 5.69 -0.52
N ALA A 26 6.74 4.91 -1.19
CA ALA A 26 5.37 5.35 -1.49
C ALA A 26 4.65 5.77 -0.19
N PRO A 27 3.72 6.74 -0.26
CA PRO A 27 2.98 7.18 0.90
C PRO A 27 2.38 6.00 1.67
N ALA A 28 2.45 6.02 2.99
CA ALA A 28 1.96 4.94 3.85
C ALA A 28 0.49 4.57 3.56
N SER A 29 -0.34 5.57 3.23
CA SER A 29 -1.73 5.39 2.85
C SER A 29 -1.93 4.56 1.58
N ALA A 30 -1.09 4.79 0.53
CA ALA A 30 -1.17 4.02 -0.72
C ALA A 30 -0.77 2.56 -0.52
N ASN A 31 0.25 2.30 0.28
CA ASN A 31 0.64 0.95 0.64
C ASN A 31 -0.42 0.25 1.49
N LEU A 32 -1.05 0.96 2.42
CA LEU A 32 -2.10 0.42 3.25
C LEU A 32 -3.32 0.04 2.41
N GLY A 33 -3.77 0.88 1.49
CA GLY A 33 -4.87 0.59 0.57
C GLY A 33 -4.62 -0.68 -0.25
N ARG A 34 -3.44 -0.80 -0.83
CA ARG A 34 -3.02 -2.00 -1.58
C ARG A 34 -2.98 -3.24 -0.71
N ASN A 35 -2.44 -3.15 0.49
CA ASN A 35 -2.34 -4.29 1.41
C ASN A 35 -3.72 -4.76 1.88
N LEU A 36 -4.61 -3.84 2.18
CA LEU A 36 -6.01 -4.15 2.51
C LEU A 36 -6.73 -4.79 1.31
N ALA A 37 -6.53 -4.26 0.11
CA ALA A 37 -7.11 -4.76 -1.12
C ALA A 37 -6.62 -6.16 -1.51
N ALA A 38 -5.46 -6.60 -1.03
CA ALA A 38 -4.89 -7.91 -1.35
C ALA A 38 -5.80 -9.07 -0.95
N LEU A 39 -6.55 -8.95 0.13
CA LEU A 39 -7.51 -9.98 0.55
C LEU A 39 -8.69 -10.10 -0.44
N CYS A 40 -9.10 -9.01 -1.05
CA CYS A 40 -10.18 -8.99 -2.04
C CYS A 40 -9.77 -9.73 -3.33
N ALA A 41 -8.48 -9.71 -3.67
CA ALA A 41 -7.93 -10.33 -4.86
C ALA A 41 -8.13 -11.85 -4.91
N ASN A 42 -8.27 -12.52 -3.77
CA ASN A 42 -8.54 -13.95 -3.72
C ASN A 42 -9.81 -14.34 -4.48
N CYS A 43 -10.82 -13.48 -4.50
CA CYS A 43 -12.08 -13.71 -5.21
C CYS A 43 -12.23 -12.78 -6.42
N HIS A 44 -11.85 -11.51 -6.30
CA HIS A 44 -12.05 -10.50 -7.33
C HIS A 44 -10.91 -10.39 -8.34
N GLY A 45 -9.88 -11.22 -8.23
CA GLY A 45 -8.73 -11.25 -9.14
C GLY A 45 -7.63 -10.27 -8.76
N THR A 46 -6.45 -10.50 -9.31
CA THR A 46 -5.27 -9.65 -9.08
C THR A 46 -5.56 -8.21 -9.45
N ASN A 47 -5.27 -7.29 -8.54
CA ASN A 47 -5.62 -5.87 -8.66
C ASN A 47 -7.11 -5.61 -8.91
N GLY A 48 -7.97 -6.55 -8.55
CA GLY A 48 -9.42 -6.47 -8.76
C GLY A 48 -9.87 -6.80 -10.18
N LYS A 49 -9.00 -7.33 -11.03
CA LYS A 49 -9.34 -7.77 -12.39
C LYS A 49 -9.78 -9.24 -12.36
N SER A 50 -11.06 -9.47 -12.28
CA SER A 50 -11.62 -10.83 -12.20
C SER A 50 -11.49 -11.55 -13.54
N VAL A 51 -11.23 -12.85 -13.44
CA VAL A 51 -11.24 -13.79 -14.59
C VAL A 51 -12.36 -14.83 -14.45
N ALA A 52 -13.26 -14.62 -13.51
CA ALA A 52 -14.37 -15.51 -13.18
C ALA A 52 -15.69 -14.72 -13.06
N GLU A 53 -16.75 -15.37 -12.58
CA GLU A 53 -18.08 -14.76 -12.43
C GLU A 53 -18.14 -13.65 -11.34
N VAL A 54 -17.16 -13.62 -10.44
CA VAL A 54 -17.09 -12.57 -9.42
C VAL A 54 -16.77 -11.23 -10.06
N PRO A 55 -17.48 -10.15 -9.74
CA PRO A 55 -17.31 -8.86 -10.43
C PRO A 55 -15.89 -8.30 -10.29
N SER A 56 -15.38 -7.71 -11.37
CA SER A 56 -14.13 -6.94 -11.32
C SER A 56 -14.32 -5.65 -10.54
N LEU A 57 -13.33 -5.30 -9.72
CA LEU A 57 -13.24 -4.05 -8.98
C LEU A 57 -12.35 -3.03 -9.68
N ALA A 58 -11.42 -3.50 -10.51
CA ALA A 58 -10.44 -2.69 -11.23
C ALA A 58 -11.12 -1.63 -12.08
N GLY A 59 -10.72 -0.37 -11.92
CA GLY A 59 -11.22 0.77 -12.67
C GLY A 59 -12.66 1.16 -12.38
N GLN A 60 -13.30 0.58 -11.35
CA GLN A 60 -14.57 1.08 -10.87
C GLN A 60 -14.36 2.39 -10.10
N SER A 61 -15.35 3.29 -10.15
CA SER A 61 -15.30 4.51 -9.32
C SER A 61 -15.20 4.16 -7.84
N ALA A 62 -14.30 4.85 -7.13
CA ALA A 62 -14.12 4.66 -5.70
C ALA A 62 -15.44 4.84 -4.92
N ASN A 63 -16.25 5.85 -5.28
CA ASN A 63 -17.54 6.09 -4.65
C ASN A 63 -18.52 4.91 -4.83
N VAL A 64 -18.49 4.27 -5.99
CA VAL A 64 -19.34 3.09 -6.26
C VAL A 64 -18.91 1.93 -5.38
N ILE A 65 -17.61 1.68 -5.23
CA ILE A 65 -17.09 0.62 -4.37
C ILE A 65 -17.46 0.89 -2.91
N VAL A 66 -17.25 2.12 -2.43
CA VAL A 66 -17.60 2.51 -1.05
C VAL A 66 -19.10 2.30 -0.80
N GLN A 67 -19.95 2.75 -1.72
CA GLN A 67 -21.40 2.61 -1.56
C GLN A 67 -21.82 1.15 -1.52
N LYS A 68 -21.32 0.32 -2.43
CA LYS A 68 -21.62 -1.12 -2.42
C LYS A 68 -21.18 -1.81 -1.14
N MET A 69 -20.01 -1.48 -0.61
CA MET A 69 -19.54 -2.04 0.66
C MET A 69 -20.44 -1.66 1.83
N LYS A 70 -20.93 -0.42 1.86
CA LYS A 70 -21.94 0.01 2.85
C LYS A 70 -23.25 -0.75 2.69
N ASP A 71 -23.72 -0.90 1.46
CA ASP A 71 -24.97 -1.59 1.18
C ASP A 71 -24.91 -3.08 1.53
N TYR A 72 -23.76 -3.74 1.31
CA TYR A 72 -23.54 -5.10 1.80
C TYR A 72 -23.53 -5.16 3.32
N ARG A 73 -22.82 -4.26 3.99
CA ARG A 73 -22.75 -4.19 5.45
C ARG A 73 -24.15 -4.02 6.07
N ASP A 74 -24.97 -3.19 5.46
CA ASP A 74 -26.31 -2.88 5.90
C ASP A 74 -27.36 -3.92 5.47
N GLY A 75 -26.97 -4.94 4.72
CA GLY A 75 -27.87 -5.97 4.21
C GLY A 75 -28.81 -5.52 3.09
N LYS A 76 -28.53 -4.38 2.46
CA LYS A 76 -29.34 -3.83 1.35
C LYS A 76 -29.09 -4.55 0.02
N LEU A 77 -27.89 -5.10 -0.16
CA LEU A 77 -27.54 -5.89 -1.33
C LEU A 77 -27.46 -7.37 -0.94
N PRO A 78 -28.10 -8.26 -1.76
CA PRO A 78 -27.98 -9.69 -1.55
C PRO A 78 -26.56 -10.16 -1.91
N ALA A 79 -26.00 -11.01 -1.07
CA ALA A 79 -24.70 -11.62 -1.30
C ALA A 79 -24.54 -12.90 -0.47
N SER A 80 -23.71 -13.82 -0.96
CA SER A 80 -23.39 -15.04 -0.20
C SER A 80 -22.38 -14.75 0.92
N ILE A 81 -21.37 -13.91 0.68
CA ILE A 81 -20.27 -13.67 1.63
C ILE A 81 -19.95 -12.19 1.86
N MET A 82 -20.22 -11.31 0.87
CA MET A 82 -19.83 -9.90 0.97
C MET A 82 -20.45 -9.17 2.16
N GLN A 83 -21.65 -9.57 2.61
CA GLN A 83 -22.28 -9.03 3.80
C GLN A 83 -21.43 -9.26 5.06
N GLN A 84 -20.78 -10.41 5.16
CA GLN A 84 -19.90 -10.71 6.29
C GLN A 84 -18.54 -10.04 6.14
N LEU A 85 -17.96 -10.09 4.95
CA LEU A 85 -16.67 -9.46 4.69
C LEU A 85 -16.71 -7.94 4.91
N ALA A 86 -17.77 -7.27 4.45
CA ALA A 86 -17.92 -5.84 4.59
C ALA A 86 -17.95 -5.36 6.05
N LYS A 87 -18.41 -6.19 6.97
CA LYS A 87 -18.43 -5.89 8.42
C LYS A 87 -17.03 -5.86 9.05
N GLY A 88 -16.04 -6.48 8.42
CA GLY A 88 -14.67 -6.57 8.92
C GLY A 88 -13.81 -5.34 8.65
N TYR A 89 -14.33 -4.31 7.96
CA TYR A 89 -13.57 -3.12 7.57
C TYR A 89 -14.22 -1.85 8.07
N SER A 90 -13.41 -0.89 8.54
CA SER A 90 -13.86 0.46 8.84
C SER A 90 -14.15 1.25 7.55
N ASP A 91 -14.87 2.35 7.67
CA ASP A 91 -15.14 3.23 6.52
C ASP A 91 -13.85 3.77 5.90
N GLU A 92 -12.85 4.11 6.73
CA GLU A 92 -11.54 4.55 6.27
C GLU A 92 -10.80 3.47 5.48
N GLN A 93 -10.82 2.22 5.97
CA GLN A 93 -10.22 1.09 5.26
C GLN A 93 -10.92 0.84 3.93
N VAL A 94 -12.24 0.92 3.88
CA VAL A 94 -13.02 0.78 2.64
C VAL A 94 -12.66 1.89 1.66
N MET A 95 -12.52 3.13 2.09
CA MET A 95 -12.10 4.24 1.22
C MET A 95 -10.70 4.01 0.63
N LEU A 96 -9.75 3.52 1.43
CA LEU A 96 -8.39 3.22 0.95
C LEU A 96 -8.37 2.09 -0.08
N MET A 97 -9.14 1.02 0.15
CA MET A 97 -9.28 -0.08 -0.82
C MET A 97 -9.97 0.39 -2.11
N ALA A 98 -11.02 1.19 -1.99
CA ALA A 98 -11.75 1.73 -3.12
C ALA A 98 -10.90 2.65 -3.98
N ASP A 99 -10.08 3.50 -3.36
CA ASP A 99 -9.11 4.34 -4.06
C ASP A 99 -8.08 3.49 -4.81
N PHE A 100 -7.55 2.45 -4.18
CA PHE A 100 -6.62 1.52 -4.84
C PHE A 100 -7.25 0.88 -6.08
N PHE A 101 -8.43 0.27 -5.96
CA PHE A 101 -9.06 -0.40 -7.10
C PHE A 101 -9.49 0.54 -8.21
N SER A 102 -9.91 1.75 -7.88
CA SER A 102 -10.33 2.75 -8.88
C SER A 102 -9.20 3.15 -9.84
N LYS A 103 -7.96 3.02 -9.40
CA LYS A 103 -6.74 3.36 -10.15
C LYS A 103 -6.19 2.19 -10.97
N GLN A 104 -6.76 1.00 -10.83
CA GLN A 104 -6.30 -0.16 -11.59
C GLN A 104 -6.88 -0.17 -13.00
N ALA A 105 -6.11 -0.68 -13.97
CA ALA A 105 -6.59 -0.86 -15.34
C ALA A 105 -7.71 -1.93 -15.37
N LYS A 106 -8.75 -1.66 -16.16
CA LYS A 106 -9.87 -2.58 -16.43
C LYS A 106 -9.41 -3.81 -17.23
#